data_2b8f385d1bb334195f9820789c378d1f
#
_entry.id   2b8f385d1bb334195f9820789c378d1f
#
_cell.length_a   1.000
_cell.length_b   1.000
_cell.length_c   1.000
_cell.angle_alpha   90.00
_cell.angle_beta   90.00
_cell.angle_gamma   90.00
#
_symmetry.space_group_name_H-M   'P 1'
#
loop_
_entity.id
_entity.type
_entity.pdbx_description
1 polymer ?
#
loop_
_entity_poly.entity_id
_entity_poly.type
_entity_poly.pdbx_seq_one_letter_code
_entity_poly.pdbx_strand_id
1 'polypeptide(L)'
;MERLCVLSSLMEQIGFTDDKITPKTHELYQTILTYLKIDNSKNNPIINMDYDANQYQDMSERISQTILKIDQWIDSIPLNSGIVGWGVGGRGVMTLAALRNSNRFQTIFDSNYESNQLLTPKTRISISGKGDLRNFRNAWVLIFSFGYAEEITKDLLNAGFDRDKIFVLDYFYNE
;
A
#
# COMPACT_ATOMS: atom_id res chain seq x y z
N MET A 1 25.73 22.69 -10.67
CA MET A 1 24.73 23.77 -10.55
C MET A 1 23.47 23.52 -11.38
N GLU A 2 23.57 23.05 -12.61
CA GLU A 2 22.42 22.83 -13.52
C GLU A 2 21.36 21.83 -13.02
N ARG A 3 21.75 20.73 -12.34
CA ARG A 3 20.79 19.71 -11.86
C ARG A 3 19.91 20.19 -10.69
N LEU A 4 20.42 21.11 -9.87
CA LEU A 4 19.64 21.74 -8.80
C LEU A 4 18.57 22.69 -9.36
N CYS A 5 18.89 23.42 -10.43
CA CYS A 5 17.92 24.27 -11.13
C CYS A 5 16.81 23.45 -11.78
N VAL A 6 17.11 22.27 -12.34
CA VAL A 6 16.12 21.39 -12.95
C VAL A 6 15.15 20.85 -11.88
N LEU A 7 15.66 20.45 -10.72
CA LEU A 7 14.81 19.94 -9.64
C LEU A 7 13.92 21.02 -9.05
N SER A 8 14.46 22.23 -8.81
CA SER A 8 13.66 23.39 -8.35
C SER A 8 12.59 23.75 -9.37
N SER A 9 12.92 23.79 -10.67
CA SER A 9 11.95 24.06 -11.73
C SER A 9 10.87 22.99 -11.83
N LEU A 10 11.21 21.70 -11.63
CA LEU A 10 10.24 20.60 -11.61
C LEU A 10 9.30 20.72 -10.41
N MET A 11 9.83 21.07 -9.24
CA MET A 11 9.04 21.26 -8.02
C MET A 11 8.08 22.44 -8.15
N GLU A 12 8.50 23.55 -8.76
CA GLU A 12 7.63 24.68 -9.08
C GLU A 12 6.53 24.29 -10.08
N GLN A 13 6.82 23.50 -11.10
CA GLN A 13 5.85 23.03 -12.09
C GLN A 13 4.75 22.15 -11.50
N ILE A 14 5.06 21.36 -10.45
CA ILE A 14 4.08 20.54 -9.72
C ILE A 14 3.40 21.30 -8.57
N GLY A 15 3.63 22.63 -8.46
CA GLY A 15 2.94 23.50 -7.52
C GLY A 15 3.50 23.49 -6.10
N PHE A 16 4.72 23.00 -5.92
CA PHE A 16 5.47 23.15 -4.67
C PHE A 16 6.14 24.53 -4.66
N THR A 17 5.46 25.51 -4.07
CA THR A 17 6.03 26.83 -3.75
C THR A 17 6.47 26.86 -2.29
N ASP A 18 7.46 27.69 -1.97
CA ASP A 18 8.04 27.79 -0.60
C ASP A 18 6.98 28.02 0.51
N ASP A 19 5.87 28.64 0.20
CA ASP A 19 4.78 28.95 1.13
C ASP A 19 3.94 27.72 1.52
N LYS A 20 4.11 26.58 0.84
CA LYS A 20 3.36 25.33 1.07
C LYS A 20 4.21 24.20 1.66
N ILE A 21 5.49 24.47 1.94
CA ILE A 21 6.40 23.48 2.48
C ILE A 21 6.12 23.33 3.97
N THR A 22 5.53 22.19 4.34
CA THR A 22 5.41 21.81 5.76
C THR A 22 6.80 21.43 6.32
N PRO A 23 7.06 21.50 7.64
CA PRO A 23 8.33 21.08 8.23
C PRO A 23 8.78 19.68 7.78
N LYS A 24 7.84 18.77 7.61
CA LYS A 24 8.08 17.38 7.17
C LYS A 24 8.49 17.28 5.69
N THR A 25 7.90 18.09 4.84
CA THR A 25 8.24 18.18 3.41
C THR A 25 9.60 18.86 3.24
N HIS A 26 9.92 19.83 4.09
CA HIS A 26 11.23 20.49 4.11
C HIS A 26 12.36 19.51 4.49
N GLU A 27 12.15 18.66 5.50
CA GLU A 27 13.12 17.63 5.91
C GLU A 27 13.39 16.63 4.77
N LEU A 28 12.34 16.16 4.08
CA LEU A 28 12.48 15.28 2.92
C LEU A 28 13.25 15.99 1.78
N TYR A 29 12.92 17.24 1.52
CA TYR A 29 13.62 18.05 0.50
C TYR A 29 15.09 18.23 0.84
N GLN A 30 15.45 18.56 2.10
CA GLN A 30 16.84 18.66 2.56
C GLN A 30 17.58 17.32 2.47
N THR A 31 16.90 16.21 2.73
CA THR A 31 17.45 14.85 2.59
C THR A 31 17.79 14.57 1.13
N ILE A 32 16.89 14.85 0.20
CA ILE A 32 17.12 14.69 -1.25
C ILE A 32 18.26 15.58 -1.72
N LEU A 33 18.31 16.85 -1.29
CA LEU A 33 19.39 17.77 -1.62
C LEU A 33 20.74 17.29 -1.08
N THR A 34 20.77 16.70 0.11
CA THR A 34 21.98 16.14 0.72
C THR A 34 22.49 14.95 -0.09
N TYR A 35 21.62 14.06 -0.51
CA TYR A 35 21.96 12.95 -1.40
C TYR A 35 22.53 13.45 -2.74
N LEU A 36 21.89 14.44 -3.35
CA LEU A 36 22.37 15.03 -4.61
C LEU A 36 23.73 15.76 -4.47
N LYS A 37 24.00 16.35 -3.29
CA LYS A 37 25.28 17.01 -3.01
C LYS A 37 26.43 16.02 -2.77
N ILE A 38 26.16 14.88 -2.14
CA ILE A 38 27.15 13.83 -1.89
C ILE A 38 27.66 13.26 -3.22
N ASP A 39 26.79 13.14 -4.23
CA ASP A 39 27.15 12.61 -5.53
C ASP A 39 27.99 13.58 -6.39
N ASN A 40 27.92 14.88 -6.13
CA ASN A 40 28.75 15.89 -6.82
C ASN A 40 30.23 15.93 -6.37
N SER A 41 30.62 15.23 -5.31
CA SER A 41 31.99 15.19 -4.79
C SER A 41 32.90 14.18 -5.49
N LYS A 42 32.33 13.28 -6.27
CA LYS A 42 33.03 12.31 -7.11
C LYS A 42 32.75 12.63 -8.57
N ASN A 43 33.80 12.87 -9.35
CA ASN A 43 33.75 13.04 -10.79
C ASN A 43 32.73 12.03 -11.41
N ASN A 44 31.58 12.54 -11.69
CA ASN A 44 30.52 11.98 -12.53
C ASN A 44 30.73 10.51 -12.94
N PRO A 45 30.31 9.51 -12.19
CA PRO A 45 29.69 8.43 -12.88
C PRO A 45 28.33 9.01 -13.34
N ILE A 46 28.13 9.18 -14.63
CA ILE A 46 26.83 8.93 -15.22
C ILE A 46 26.36 7.74 -14.42
N ILE A 47 25.33 7.91 -13.57
CA ILE A 47 24.60 6.75 -13.09
C ILE A 47 24.03 6.20 -14.39
N ASN A 48 24.80 5.35 -15.04
CA ASN A 48 24.22 4.29 -15.81
C ASN A 48 23.41 3.56 -14.76
N MET A 49 22.15 3.97 -14.63
CA MET A 49 21.15 3.03 -14.23
C MET A 49 21.17 2.03 -15.37
N ASP A 50 22.08 1.06 -15.26
CA ASP A 50 21.94 -0.19 -15.96
C ASP A 50 20.60 -0.70 -15.46
N TYR A 51 19.58 -0.32 -16.22
CA TYR A 51 18.23 -0.85 -16.10
C TYR A 51 18.42 -2.33 -16.38
N ASP A 52 18.62 -3.10 -15.32
CA ASP A 52 18.60 -4.53 -15.44
C ASP A 52 17.14 -4.92 -15.73
N ALA A 53 16.83 -5.02 -17.02
CA ALA A 53 15.51 -5.41 -17.50
C ALA A 53 15.06 -6.71 -16.84
N ASN A 54 16.00 -7.59 -16.46
CA ASN A 54 15.72 -8.85 -15.79
C ASN A 54 15.17 -8.62 -14.36
N GLN A 55 15.72 -7.66 -13.60
CA GLN A 55 15.20 -7.34 -12.26
C GLN A 55 13.75 -6.85 -12.29
N TYR A 56 13.38 -6.06 -13.31
CA TYR A 56 12.00 -5.60 -13.49
C TYR A 56 11.07 -6.73 -13.92
N GLN A 57 11.56 -7.61 -14.78
CA GLN A 57 10.80 -8.79 -15.19
C GLN A 57 10.55 -9.71 -13.98
N ASP A 58 11.57 -10.03 -13.20
CA ASP A 58 11.47 -10.83 -11.99
C ASP A 58 10.51 -10.20 -10.97
N MET A 59 10.57 -8.88 -10.79
CA MET A 59 9.66 -8.17 -9.89
C MET A 59 8.21 -8.23 -10.41
N SER A 60 8.00 -8.04 -11.70
CA SER A 60 6.68 -8.13 -12.33
C SER A 60 6.08 -9.52 -12.21
N GLU A 61 6.89 -10.56 -12.42
CA GLU A 61 6.48 -11.94 -12.24
C GLU A 61 6.11 -12.26 -10.81
N ARG A 62 6.91 -11.84 -9.82
CA ARG A 62 6.59 -12.01 -8.39
C ARG A 62 5.29 -11.32 -7.99
N ILE A 63 5.07 -10.10 -8.46
CA ILE A 63 3.80 -9.39 -8.22
C ILE A 63 2.64 -10.18 -8.82
N SER A 64 2.77 -10.64 -10.07
CA SER A 64 1.73 -11.39 -10.77
C SER A 64 1.42 -12.71 -10.06
N GLN A 65 2.43 -13.44 -9.60
CA GLN A 65 2.27 -14.66 -8.83
C GLN A 65 1.58 -14.40 -7.48
N THR A 66 1.96 -13.33 -6.78
CA THR A 66 1.33 -12.95 -5.52
C THR A 66 -0.16 -12.64 -5.71
N ILE A 67 -0.52 -11.87 -6.74
CA ILE A 67 -1.92 -11.57 -7.07
C ILE A 67 -2.69 -12.85 -7.40
N LEU A 68 -2.10 -13.77 -8.16
CA LEU A 68 -2.73 -15.06 -8.48
C LEU A 68 -2.99 -15.90 -7.22
N LYS A 69 -2.04 -15.98 -6.29
CA LYS A 69 -2.21 -16.70 -5.02
C LYS A 69 -3.34 -16.09 -4.17
N ILE A 70 -3.43 -14.76 -4.11
CA ILE A 70 -4.51 -14.08 -3.40
C ILE A 70 -5.86 -14.38 -4.06
N ASP A 71 -5.97 -14.32 -5.39
CA ASP A 71 -7.19 -14.68 -6.10
C ASP A 71 -7.60 -16.14 -5.83
N GLN A 72 -6.65 -17.08 -5.83
CA GLN A 72 -6.89 -18.49 -5.48
C GLN A 72 -7.36 -18.65 -4.03
N TRP A 73 -6.77 -17.92 -3.09
CA TRP A 73 -7.23 -17.89 -1.70
C TRP A 73 -8.66 -17.36 -1.61
N ILE A 74 -8.99 -16.26 -2.30
CA ILE A 74 -10.36 -15.73 -2.36
C ILE A 74 -11.33 -16.77 -2.92
N ASP A 75 -10.94 -17.48 -3.98
CA ASP A 75 -11.75 -18.54 -4.62
C ASP A 75 -11.97 -19.74 -3.70
N SER A 76 -11.04 -20.03 -2.78
CA SER A 76 -11.16 -21.11 -1.79
C SER A 76 -12.17 -20.78 -0.68
N ILE A 77 -12.50 -19.51 -0.48
CA ILE A 77 -13.45 -19.08 0.56
C ILE A 77 -14.89 -19.30 0.08
N PRO A 78 -15.74 -19.97 0.87
CA PRO A 78 -17.14 -20.22 0.50
C PRO A 78 -17.86 -18.93 0.08
N LEU A 79 -18.72 -19.02 -0.94
CA LEU A 79 -19.42 -17.85 -1.51
C LEU A 79 -20.33 -17.13 -0.51
N ASN A 80 -20.84 -17.85 0.49
CA ASN A 80 -21.67 -17.29 1.56
C ASN A 80 -20.85 -16.70 2.72
N SER A 81 -19.52 -16.78 2.68
CA SER A 81 -18.63 -16.18 3.66
C SER A 81 -18.25 -14.76 3.25
N GLY A 82 -18.28 -13.83 4.21
CA GLY A 82 -17.79 -12.47 4.02
C GLY A 82 -16.28 -12.43 3.92
N ILE A 83 -15.76 -11.50 3.11
CA ILE A 83 -14.35 -11.15 3.08
C ILE A 83 -14.24 -9.66 3.35
N VAL A 84 -13.31 -9.26 4.21
CA VAL A 84 -12.99 -7.87 4.49
C VAL A 84 -11.49 -7.66 4.38
N GLY A 85 -11.07 -6.43 4.09
CA GLY A 85 -9.66 -6.06 4.08
C GLY A 85 -9.32 -5.11 5.22
N TRP A 86 -8.02 -4.93 5.48
CA TRP A 86 -7.53 -3.89 6.37
C TRP A 86 -6.34 -3.14 5.75
N GLY A 87 -6.51 -1.81 5.62
CA GLY A 87 -5.51 -0.89 5.11
C GLY A 87 -5.81 -0.39 3.70
N VAL A 88 -6.14 0.91 3.60
CA VAL A 88 -6.40 1.61 2.32
C VAL A 88 -5.21 2.45 1.85
N GLY A 89 -4.02 2.21 2.41
CA GLY A 89 -2.78 2.80 1.90
C GLY A 89 -2.49 2.33 0.46
N GLY A 90 -1.46 2.91 -0.15
CA GLY A 90 -1.12 2.65 -1.56
C GLY A 90 -1.03 1.16 -1.90
N ARG A 91 -0.41 0.34 -1.03
CA ARG A 91 -0.31 -1.11 -1.22
C ARG A 91 -1.68 -1.79 -1.26
N GLY A 92 -2.56 -1.49 -0.30
CA GLY A 92 -3.91 -2.07 -0.26
C GLY A 92 -4.73 -1.72 -1.51
N VAL A 93 -4.74 -0.44 -1.88
CA VAL A 93 -5.47 0.03 -3.06
C VAL A 93 -4.93 -0.59 -4.35
N MET A 94 -3.61 -0.69 -4.51
CA MET A 94 -3.00 -1.28 -5.70
C MET A 94 -3.26 -2.79 -5.77
N THR A 95 -3.15 -3.51 -4.66
CA THR A 95 -3.46 -4.95 -4.60
C THR A 95 -4.92 -5.19 -4.97
N LEU A 96 -5.86 -4.50 -4.34
CA LEU A 96 -7.30 -4.61 -4.65
C LEU A 96 -7.60 -4.32 -6.12
N ALA A 97 -6.92 -3.31 -6.70
CA ALA A 97 -7.10 -2.94 -8.10
C ALA A 97 -6.56 -4.01 -9.08
N ALA A 98 -5.63 -4.84 -8.66
CA ALA A 98 -5.05 -5.91 -9.46
C ALA A 98 -5.81 -7.25 -9.35
N LEU A 99 -6.56 -7.47 -8.26
CA LEU A 99 -7.34 -8.69 -8.04
C LEU A 99 -8.53 -8.78 -9.00
N ARG A 100 -8.76 -9.98 -9.56
CA ARG A 100 -9.97 -10.31 -10.36
C ARG A 100 -11.23 -10.34 -9.49
N ASN A 101 -11.08 -10.88 -8.27
CA ASN A 101 -12.17 -11.14 -7.34
C ASN A 101 -12.29 -10.06 -6.24
N SER A 102 -11.79 -8.84 -6.50
CA SER A 102 -11.87 -7.73 -5.53
C SER A 102 -13.31 -7.38 -5.10
N ASN A 103 -14.30 -7.67 -5.94
CA ASN A 103 -15.72 -7.49 -5.65
C ASN A 103 -16.24 -8.42 -4.52
N ARG A 104 -15.46 -9.43 -4.10
CA ARG A 104 -15.76 -10.29 -2.95
C ARG A 104 -15.56 -9.58 -1.62
N PHE A 105 -14.76 -8.51 -1.59
CA PHE A 105 -14.57 -7.72 -0.37
C PHE A 105 -15.80 -6.86 -0.07
N GLN A 106 -16.38 -7.05 1.12
CA GLN A 106 -17.55 -6.32 1.58
C GLN A 106 -17.19 -4.90 1.99
N THR A 107 -16.04 -4.72 2.64
CA THR A 107 -15.49 -3.43 3.06
C THR A 107 -13.99 -3.53 3.31
N ILE A 108 -13.31 -2.40 3.34
CA ILE A 108 -11.92 -2.30 3.76
C ILE A 108 -11.87 -1.42 5.01
N PHE A 109 -11.31 -1.95 6.09
CA PHE A 109 -11.10 -1.21 7.32
C PHE A 109 -9.83 -0.38 7.27
N ASP A 110 -9.87 0.79 7.88
CA ASP A 110 -8.67 1.60 8.12
C ASP A 110 -8.85 2.46 9.38
N SER A 111 -7.79 2.54 10.18
CA SER A 111 -7.82 3.27 11.47
C SER A 111 -7.96 4.78 11.33
N ASN A 112 -7.63 5.32 10.15
CA ASN A 112 -7.66 6.76 9.89
C ASN A 112 -9.05 7.25 9.42
N TYR A 113 -10.02 6.35 9.30
CA TYR A 113 -11.34 6.69 8.78
C TYR A 113 -12.42 6.27 9.78
N GLU A 114 -13.37 7.18 10.01
CA GLU A 114 -14.48 6.97 10.95
C GLU A 114 -15.83 6.74 10.24
N SER A 115 -15.91 6.95 8.92
CA SER A 115 -17.19 6.91 8.19
C SER A 115 -17.14 6.10 6.90
N ASN A 116 -18.26 5.43 6.59
CA ASN A 116 -18.48 4.59 5.40
C ASN A 116 -18.76 5.39 4.11
N GLN A 117 -18.45 6.69 4.05
CA GLN A 117 -18.76 7.52 2.89
C GLN A 117 -17.66 7.47 1.80
N LEU A 118 -16.49 6.91 2.12
CA LEU A 118 -15.37 6.82 1.20
C LEU A 118 -15.35 5.46 0.50
N LEU A 119 -14.87 5.48 -0.73
CA LEU A 119 -14.73 4.29 -1.58
C LEU A 119 -13.29 4.17 -2.05
N THR A 120 -12.82 2.92 -2.15
CA THR A 120 -11.51 2.65 -2.76
C THR A 120 -11.49 3.08 -4.23
N PRO A 121 -10.39 3.67 -4.72
CA PRO A 121 -10.21 3.93 -6.14
C PRO A 121 -10.38 2.66 -6.98
N LYS A 122 -10.88 2.78 -8.20
CA LYS A 122 -11.13 1.71 -9.17
C LYS A 122 -12.14 0.66 -8.70
N THR A 123 -11.93 -0.01 -7.57
CA THR A 123 -12.77 -1.11 -7.09
C THR A 123 -14.07 -0.66 -6.41
N ARG A 124 -14.12 0.58 -5.94
CA ARG A 124 -15.30 1.21 -5.32
C ARG A 124 -15.84 0.47 -4.10
N ILE A 125 -14.98 -0.25 -3.40
CA ILE A 125 -15.32 -0.93 -2.14
C ILE A 125 -15.39 0.13 -1.02
N SER A 126 -16.38 0.03 -0.14
CA SER A 126 -16.56 0.95 0.98
C SER A 126 -15.37 0.87 1.96
N ILE A 127 -15.02 2.03 2.53
CA ILE A 127 -14.02 2.13 3.59
C ILE A 127 -14.75 2.33 4.91
N SER A 128 -14.45 1.48 5.90
CA SER A 128 -15.07 1.48 7.23
C SER A 128 -14.04 1.74 8.33
N GLY A 129 -14.48 2.37 9.41
CA GLY A 129 -13.67 2.56 10.60
C GLY A 129 -13.73 1.36 11.56
N LYS A 130 -12.86 1.38 12.59
CA LYS A 130 -12.78 0.33 13.61
C LYS A 130 -14.11 0.06 14.35
N GLY A 131 -15.00 1.06 14.45
CA GLY A 131 -16.28 0.95 15.14
C GLY A 131 -17.18 -0.14 14.56
N ASP A 132 -17.06 -0.43 13.27
CA ASP A 132 -17.91 -1.38 12.56
C ASP A 132 -17.39 -2.83 12.60
N LEU A 133 -16.20 -3.08 13.14
CA LEU A 133 -15.54 -4.40 13.13
C LEU A 133 -16.45 -5.54 13.61
N ARG A 134 -17.19 -5.33 14.69
CA ARG A 134 -18.03 -6.37 15.31
C ARG A 134 -19.12 -6.90 14.37
N ASN A 135 -19.52 -6.10 13.38
CA ASN A 135 -20.52 -6.51 12.38
C ASN A 135 -19.98 -7.57 11.41
N PHE A 136 -18.66 -7.71 11.32
CA PHE A 136 -17.96 -8.57 10.36
C PHE A 136 -17.15 -9.68 11.02
N ARG A 137 -17.34 -9.97 12.30
CA ARG A 137 -16.53 -10.92 13.10
C ARG A 137 -16.43 -12.34 12.51
N ASN A 138 -17.35 -12.74 11.64
CA ASN A 138 -17.35 -14.04 10.98
C ASN A 138 -16.63 -14.02 9.60
N ALA A 139 -16.22 -12.84 9.13
CA ALA A 139 -15.57 -12.69 7.84
C ALA A 139 -14.12 -13.17 7.85
N TRP A 140 -13.62 -13.53 6.69
CA TRP A 140 -12.21 -13.69 6.41
C TRP A 140 -11.57 -12.32 6.25
N VAL A 141 -10.33 -12.17 6.72
CA VAL A 141 -9.64 -10.86 6.74
C VAL A 141 -8.33 -10.97 5.99
N LEU A 142 -8.09 -10.01 5.08
CA LEU A 142 -6.78 -9.80 4.47
C LEU A 142 -6.21 -8.46 4.93
N ILE A 143 -5.10 -8.51 5.67
CA ILE A 143 -4.38 -7.32 6.15
C ILE A 143 -3.34 -6.93 5.09
N PHE A 144 -3.47 -5.72 4.52
CA PHE A 144 -2.55 -5.18 3.52
C PHE A 144 -1.34 -4.45 4.12
N SER A 145 -1.35 -4.20 5.42
CA SER A 145 -0.29 -3.45 6.13
C SER A 145 0.68 -4.40 6.82
N PHE A 146 1.96 -4.38 6.44
CA PHE A 146 2.98 -5.24 7.07
C PHE A 146 3.42 -4.67 8.43
N GLY A 147 3.74 -3.37 8.48
CA GLY A 147 4.32 -2.76 9.67
C GLY A 147 3.40 -2.71 10.89
N TYR A 148 2.08 -2.85 10.68
CA TYR A 148 1.07 -2.82 11.74
C TYR A 148 0.27 -4.13 11.83
N ALA A 149 0.73 -5.20 11.17
CA ALA A 149 -0.02 -6.45 11.06
C ALA A 149 -0.32 -7.08 12.45
N GLU A 150 0.63 -7.03 13.37
CA GLU A 150 0.46 -7.57 14.73
C GLU A 150 -0.59 -6.76 15.53
N GLU A 151 -0.50 -5.42 15.50
CA GLU A 151 -1.46 -4.55 16.17
C GLU A 151 -2.87 -4.75 15.61
N ILE A 152 -3.00 -4.76 14.27
CA ILE A 152 -4.26 -4.99 13.57
C ILE A 152 -4.83 -6.36 13.93
N THR A 153 -4.00 -7.40 13.94
CA THR A 153 -4.42 -8.75 14.33
C THR A 153 -4.97 -8.77 15.75
N LYS A 154 -4.31 -8.09 16.69
CA LYS A 154 -4.79 -7.97 18.08
C LYS A 154 -6.14 -7.25 18.16
N ASP A 155 -6.31 -6.17 17.42
CA ASP A 155 -7.58 -5.45 17.34
C ASP A 155 -8.72 -6.34 16.81
N LEU A 156 -8.44 -7.12 15.75
CA LEU A 156 -9.39 -8.07 15.18
C LEU A 156 -9.78 -9.16 16.17
N LEU A 157 -8.83 -9.76 16.87
CA LEU A 157 -9.07 -10.77 17.89
C LEU A 157 -9.93 -10.21 19.04
N ASN A 158 -9.63 -8.98 19.51
CA ASN A 158 -10.40 -8.28 20.53
C ASN A 158 -11.84 -7.97 20.04
N ALA A 159 -12.05 -7.78 18.76
CA ALA A 159 -13.37 -7.61 18.14
C ALA A 159 -14.13 -8.93 17.93
N GLY A 160 -13.49 -10.08 18.19
CA GLY A 160 -14.08 -11.41 18.13
C GLY A 160 -13.92 -12.14 16.80
N PHE A 161 -12.96 -11.72 15.97
CA PHE A 161 -12.61 -12.48 14.75
C PHE A 161 -11.85 -13.76 15.09
N ASP A 162 -12.03 -14.78 14.27
CA ASP A 162 -11.32 -16.05 14.35
C ASP A 162 -9.88 -15.90 13.82
N ARG A 163 -8.89 -16.35 14.58
CA ARG A 163 -7.47 -16.29 14.21
C ARG A 163 -7.18 -16.99 12.88
N ASP A 164 -7.86 -18.11 12.63
CA ASP A 164 -7.65 -18.93 11.43
C ASP A 164 -8.21 -18.27 10.16
N LYS A 165 -8.97 -17.19 10.31
CA LYS A 165 -9.50 -16.38 9.20
C LYS A 165 -8.76 -15.10 8.95
N ILE A 166 -7.69 -14.80 9.70
CA ILE A 166 -6.89 -13.58 9.57
C ILE A 166 -5.60 -13.89 8.82
N PHE A 167 -5.45 -13.30 7.65
CA PHE A 167 -4.29 -13.43 6.78
C PHE A 167 -3.60 -12.09 6.62
N VAL A 168 -2.27 -12.10 6.57
CA VAL A 168 -1.46 -10.92 6.25
C VAL A 168 -0.97 -11.07 4.82
N LEU A 169 -0.93 -9.98 4.07
CA LEU A 169 -0.49 -9.98 2.68
C LEU A 169 0.92 -10.59 2.50
N ASP A 170 1.78 -10.47 3.52
CA ASP A 170 3.13 -11.03 3.54
C ASP A 170 3.17 -12.56 3.38
N TYR A 171 2.15 -13.25 3.84
CA TYR A 171 2.00 -14.70 3.67
C TYR A 171 2.09 -15.13 2.20
N PHE A 172 1.51 -14.34 1.28
CA PHE A 172 1.46 -14.65 -0.15
C PHE A 172 2.76 -14.31 -0.91
N TYR A 173 3.68 -13.55 -0.29
CA TYR A 173 4.98 -13.24 -0.87
C TYR A 173 6.04 -14.31 -0.61
N ASN A 174 5.91 -15.06 0.50
CA ASN A 174 6.95 -15.94 1.02
C ASN A 174 6.72 -17.44 0.71
N GLU A 175 5.60 -17.79 0.07
CA GLU A 175 5.30 -19.12 -0.47
C GLU A 175 5.54 -19.17 -2.00
#